data_1713c92fe6e35c64414edd5591c9789d
#
_entry.id   1713c92fe6e35c64414edd5591c9789d
#
_cell.length_a   1.000
_cell.length_b   1.000
_cell.length_c   1.000
_cell.angle_alpha   90.00
_cell.angle_beta   90.00
_cell.angle_gamma   90.00
#
_symmetry.space_group_name_H-M   'P 1'
#
loop_
_entity.id
_entity.type
_entity.pdbx_description
1 polymer ?
#
loop_
_entity_poly.entity_id
_entity_poly.type
_entity_poly.pdbx_seq_one_letter_code
_entity_poly.pdbx_strand_id
1 'polypeptide(L)'
;MNLLFIGGGNMATALIGGLLAGKSSIQRLHVIEPNTEAQEKLQSRFAATMRANGVEFSFHGAEAPASFAQDAASSWVVLAVKPQHMKEACAQATGPARAVLEKGLVLSIAAGVSIATIAGWLNNTRVVRGMPNTPALVSQGVTGLCAHASVSPQARAQAEALMASVGRVVWVDQEPLMDAVTALSGSGPAYVFRFVEALTAAGEQLGLSHAQSMLLSVHTLKGALALLESSGEPPAVLREKVTSKGGTTAAALASLDRDEFMQMIEKALTAARDRSAEMSREFR
;
A
#
# COMPACT_ATOMS: atom_id res chain seq x y z
N MET A 1 -4.06 -13.66 16.63
CA MET A 1 -4.45 -13.62 15.21
C MET A 1 -3.53 -14.50 14.39
N ASN A 2 -4.06 -15.30 13.47
CA ASN A 2 -3.27 -16.14 12.56
C ASN A 2 -3.23 -15.49 11.18
N LEU A 3 -2.05 -15.34 10.62
CA LEU A 3 -1.79 -14.67 9.34
C LEU A 3 -1.11 -15.62 8.36
N LEU A 4 -1.74 -15.85 7.22
CA LEU A 4 -1.17 -16.54 6.08
C LEU A 4 -0.90 -15.53 4.97
N PHE A 5 0.35 -15.36 4.57
CA PHE A 5 0.70 -14.57 3.39
C PHE A 5 0.87 -15.50 2.18
N ILE A 6 0.28 -15.13 1.07
CA ILE A 6 0.56 -15.73 -0.24
C ILE A 6 1.35 -14.68 -1.03
N GLY A 7 2.65 -14.91 -1.15
CA GLY A 7 3.66 -14.00 -1.66
C GLY A 7 4.46 -13.30 -0.55
N GLY A 8 5.78 -13.33 -0.69
CA GLY A 8 6.78 -12.78 0.24
C GLY A 8 7.51 -11.53 -0.29
N GLY A 9 6.92 -10.80 -1.23
CA GLY A 9 7.52 -9.62 -1.86
C GLY A 9 7.66 -8.41 -0.93
N ASN A 10 8.07 -7.27 -1.50
CA ASN A 10 8.35 -6.04 -0.75
C ASN A 10 7.19 -5.58 0.13
N MET A 11 5.95 -5.65 -0.35
CA MET A 11 4.79 -5.21 0.43
C MET A 11 4.47 -6.17 1.58
N ALA A 12 4.57 -7.48 1.37
CA ALA A 12 4.48 -8.46 2.45
C ALA A 12 5.56 -8.22 3.51
N THR A 13 6.80 -7.97 3.08
CA THR A 13 7.93 -7.64 3.94
C THR A 13 7.66 -6.37 4.77
N ALA A 14 7.10 -5.33 4.17
CA ALA A 14 6.73 -4.10 4.88
C ALA A 14 5.67 -4.37 5.95
N LEU A 15 4.58 -5.07 5.58
CA LEU A 15 3.49 -5.42 6.50
C LEU A 15 3.96 -6.26 7.66
N ILE A 16 4.75 -7.30 7.41
CA ILE A 16 5.33 -8.15 8.45
C ILE A 16 6.19 -7.32 9.40
N GLY A 17 7.04 -6.45 8.85
CA GLY A 17 7.89 -5.55 9.64
C GLY A 17 7.08 -4.59 10.51
N GLY A 18 6.07 -3.95 9.96
CA GLY A 18 5.19 -3.03 10.69
C GLY A 18 4.40 -3.73 11.80
N LEU A 19 3.85 -4.91 11.51
CA LEU A 19 3.13 -5.73 12.48
C LEU A 19 4.01 -6.18 13.64
N LEU A 20 5.27 -6.51 13.39
CA LEU A 20 6.23 -6.93 14.43
C LEU A 20 6.77 -5.77 15.26
N ALA A 21 6.85 -4.57 14.68
CA ALA A 21 7.25 -3.36 15.40
C ALA A 21 6.14 -2.83 16.32
N GLY A 22 4.89 -3.09 15.98
CA GLY A 22 3.71 -2.73 16.78
C GLY A 22 3.41 -3.77 17.88
N LYS A 23 2.47 -3.43 18.76
CA LYS A 23 1.90 -4.37 19.75
C LYS A 23 0.83 -5.26 19.09
N SER A 24 1.16 -5.95 18.00
CA SER A 24 0.21 -6.82 17.32
C SER A 24 0.03 -8.12 18.09
N SER A 25 -1.21 -8.61 18.20
CA SER A 25 -1.54 -9.90 18.82
C SER A 25 -1.38 -11.07 17.84
N ILE A 26 -0.32 -11.09 17.05
CA ILE A 26 -0.04 -12.19 16.13
C ILE A 26 0.40 -13.41 16.94
N GLN A 27 -0.25 -14.53 16.71
CA GLN A 27 0.11 -15.83 17.30
C GLN A 27 0.88 -16.68 16.30
N ARG A 28 0.41 -16.72 15.05
CA ARG A 28 1.03 -17.48 13.97
C ARG A 28 1.17 -16.63 12.72
N LEU A 29 2.31 -16.74 12.07
CA LEU A 29 2.57 -16.12 10.78
C LEU A 29 3.24 -17.14 9.85
N HIS A 30 2.61 -17.37 8.70
CA HIS A 30 3.15 -18.23 7.66
C HIS A 30 3.18 -17.49 6.33
N VAL A 31 4.27 -17.69 5.56
CA VAL A 31 4.40 -17.10 4.22
C VAL A 31 4.62 -18.21 3.20
N ILE A 32 3.71 -18.32 2.25
CA ILE A 32 3.89 -19.14 1.06
C ILE A 32 4.62 -18.30 0.01
N GLU A 33 5.88 -18.62 -0.24
CA GLU A 33 6.74 -17.94 -1.20
C GLU A 33 7.59 -19.00 -1.93
N PRO A 34 7.44 -19.18 -3.24
CA PRO A 34 8.19 -20.20 -4.00
C PRO A 34 9.66 -19.83 -4.21
N ASN A 35 10.03 -18.56 -4.13
CA ASN A 35 11.40 -18.09 -4.35
C ASN A 35 12.24 -18.26 -3.10
N THR A 36 13.26 -19.14 -3.15
CA THR A 36 14.15 -19.46 -2.01
C THR A 36 14.91 -18.22 -1.52
N GLU A 37 15.39 -17.35 -2.39
CA GLU A 37 16.09 -16.13 -2.00
C GLU A 37 15.18 -15.18 -1.21
N ALA A 38 13.92 -15.06 -1.62
CA ALA A 38 12.93 -14.27 -0.88
C ALA A 38 12.61 -14.88 0.49
N GLN A 39 12.51 -16.21 0.57
CA GLN A 39 12.34 -16.93 1.86
C GLN A 39 13.51 -16.65 2.80
N GLU A 40 14.75 -16.76 2.33
CA GLU A 40 15.97 -16.50 3.10
C GLU A 40 16.04 -15.05 3.59
N LYS A 41 15.66 -14.09 2.75
CA LYS A 41 15.57 -12.67 3.14
C LYS A 41 14.55 -12.44 4.25
N LEU A 42 13.36 -13.03 4.16
CA LEU A 42 12.35 -12.94 5.20
C LEU A 42 12.84 -13.59 6.50
N GLN A 43 13.42 -14.79 6.40
CA GLN A 43 13.96 -15.54 7.53
C GLN A 43 15.06 -14.74 8.25
N SER A 44 16.05 -14.25 7.53
CA SER A 44 17.16 -13.47 8.09
C SER A 44 16.69 -12.17 8.75
N ARG A 45 15.69 -11.51 8.15
CA ARG A 45 15.18 -10.24 8.62
C ARG A 45 14.29 -10.35 9.86
N PHE A 46 13.46 -11.37 9.96
CA PHE A 46 12.37 -11.40 10.94
C PHE A 46 12.44 -12.51 11.98
N ALA A 47 13.19 -13.60 11.75
CA ALA A 47 13.17 -14.76 12.62
C ALA A 47 13.53 -14.45 14.07
N ALA A 48 14.51 -13.59 14.32
CA ALA A 48 14.91 -13.20 15.67
C ALA A 48 13.79 -12.44 16.39
N THR A 49 13.19 -11.46 15.72
CA THR A 49 12.09 -10.66 16.27
C THR A 49 10.83 -11.51 16.53
N MET A 50 10.50 -12.44 15.63
CA MET A 50 9.35 -13.32 15.82
C MET A 50 9.53 -14.24 17.02
N ARG A 51 10.72 -14.83 17.20
CA ARG A 51 11.04 -15.64 18.40
C ARG A 51 10.94 -14.83 19.67
N ALA A 52 11.48 -13.60 19.67
CA ALA A 52 11.43 -12.70 20.83
C ALA A 52 9.98 -12.33 21.19
N ASN A 53 9.11 -12.21 20.21
CA ASN A 53 7.68 -11.89 20.38
C ASN A 53 6.80 -13.14 20.63
N GLY A 54 7.35 -14.35 20.67
CA GLY A 54 6.61 -15.60 20.85
C GLY A 54 5.69 -15.94 19.69
N VAL A 55 5.97 -15.44 18.47
CA VAL A 55 5.19 -15.72 17.27
C VAL A 55 5.66 -17.05 16.68
N GLU A 56 4.73 -18.00 16.48
CA GLU A 56 4.98 -19.18 15.67
C GLU A 56 5.05 -18.77 14.18
N PHE A 57 6.15 -19.08 13.51
CA PHE A 57 6.34 -18.64 12.13
C PHE A 57 7.02 -19.69 11.25
N SER A 58 6.73 -19.60 9.93
CA SER A 58 7.48 -20.33 8.89
C SER A 58 7.42 -19.58 7.55
N PHE A 59 8.50 -19.73 6.80
CA PHE A 59 8.66 -19.13 5.46
C PHE A 59 8.99 -20.25 4.47
N HIS A 60 8.05 -21.18 4.26
CA HIS A 60 8.28 -22.35 3.40
C HIS A 60 7.38 -22.32 2.15
N GLY A 61 7.82 -23.04 1.11
CA GLY A 61 7.32 -23.06 -0.24
C GLY A 61 5.80 -23.15 -0.43
N ALA A 62 5.21 -24.35 -0.56
CA ALA A 62 3.86 -24.45 -1.11
C ALA A 62 2.76 -24.77 -0.07
N GLU A 63 3.11 -25.17 1.15
CA GLU A 63 2.12 -25.69 2.12
C GLU A 63 2.08 -24.88 3.41
N ALA A 64 0.87 -24.56 3.88
CA ALA A 64 0.67 -23.99 5.20
C ALA A 64 0.62 -25.09 6.27
N PRO A 65 1.03 -24.83 7.54
CA PRO A 65 0.90 -25.77 8.65
C PRO A 65 -0.55 -26.23 8.88
N ALA A 66 -0.72 -27.48 9.32
CA ALA A 66 -2.05 -28.07 9.58
C ALA A 66 -2.89 -27.25 10.59
N SER A 67 -2.25 -26.55 11.52
CA SER A 67 -2.91 -25.65 12.47
C SER A 67 -3.74 -24.55 11.82
N PHE A 68 -3.38 -24.12 10.60
CA PHE A 68 -4.19 -23.14 9.85
C PHE A 68 -5.52 -23.71 9.37
N ALA A 69 -5.62 -25.01 9.08
CA ALA A 69 -6.89 -25.64 8.69
C ALA A 69 -7.89 -25.69 9.85
N GLN A 70 -7.39 -25.89 11.07
CA GLN A 70 -8.23 -25.95 12.28
C GLN A 70 -8.86 -24.58 12.58
N ASP A 71 -8.09 -23.51 12.42
CA ASP A 71 -8.49 -22.14 12.71
C ASP A 71 -8.86 -21.34 11.44
N ALA A 72 -9.15 -22.01 10.33
CA ALA A 72 -9.30 -21.38 9.03
C ALA A 72 -10.30 -20.22 9.03
N ALA A 73 -11.46 -20.37 9.67
CA ALA A 73 -12.52 -19.34 9.67
C ALA A 73 -12.13 -18.06 10.45
N SER A 74 -11.19 -18.14 11.39
CA SER A 74 -10.68 -17.04 12.21
C SER A 74 -9.31 -16.52 11.74
N SER A 75 -8.72 -17.18 10.73
CA SER A 75 -7.43 -16.78 10.16
C SER A 75 -7.61 -15.74 9.06
N TRP A 76 -6.58 -14.90 8.90
CA TRP A 76 -6.44 -13.99 7.77
C TRP A 76 -5.51 -14.58 6.72
N VAL A 77 -5.89 -14.42 5.44
CA VAL A 77 -4.97 -14.61 4.33
C VAL A 77 -4.72 -13.25 3.65
N VAL A 78 -3.46 -12.91 3.48
CA VAL A 78 -3.02 -11.71 2.77
C VAL A 78 -2.51 -12.15 1.40
N LEU A 79 -3.24 -11.78 0.34
CA LEU A 79 -2.84 -12.02 -1.04
C LEU A 79 -1.88 -10.90 -1.47
N ALA A 80 -0.58 -11.21 -1.46
CA ALA A 80 0.52 -10.27 -1.69
C ALA A 80 1.36 -10.61 -2.93
N VAL A 81 0.81 -11.37 -3.84
CA VAL A 81 1.41 -11.66 -5.16
C VAL A 81 1.04 -10.59 -6.18
N LYS A 82 1.83 -10.51 -7.26
CA LYS A 82 1.49 -9.60 -8.37
C LYS A 82 0.15 -10.00 -9.00
N PRO A 83 -0.66 -9.04 -9.51
CA PRO A 83 -1.99 -9.30 -10.04
C PRO A 83 -2.05 -10.44 -11.06
N GLN A 84 -1.08 -10.49 -11.99
CA GLN A 84 -0.99 -11.50 -13.05
C GLN A 84 -0.77 -12.93 -12.54
N HIS A 85 -0.25 -13.10 -11.32
CA HIS A 85 -0.01 -14.42 -10.71
C HIS A 85 -1.06 -14.81 -9.68
N MET A 86 -2.03 -13.94 -9.39
CA MET A 86 -2.96 -14.16 -8.28
C MET A 86 -3.90 -15.34 -8.51
N LYS A 87 -4.48 -15.44 -9.71
CA LYS A 87 -5.38 -16.55 -10.05
C LYS A 87 -4.68 -17.90 -9.90
N GLU A 88 -3.48 -17.99 -10.42
CA GLU A 88 -2.66 -19.21 -10.33
C GLU A 88 -2.28 -19.52 -8.88
N ALA A 89 -1.81 -18.54 -8.11
CA ALA A 89 -1.46 -18.74 -6.70
C ALA A 89 -2.66 -19.19 -5.86
N CYS A 90 -3.86 -18.66 -6.12
CA CYS A 90 -5.07 -19.11 -5.48
C CYS A 90 -5.46 -20.54 -5.89
N ALA A 91 -5.28 -20.91 -7.16
CA ALA A 91 -5.62 -22.23 -7.68
C ALA A 91 -4.66 -23.33 -7.20
N GLN A 92 -3.37 -22.99 -7.05
CA GLN A 92 -2.33 -23.93 -6.59
C GLN A 92 -2.34 -24.17 -5.08
N ALA A 93 -3.04 -23.33 -4.30
CA ALA A 93 -3.15 -23.52 -2.86
C ALA A 93 -3.88 -24.82 -2.54
N THR A 94 -3.28 -25.67 -1.71
CA THR A 94 -3.80 -26.97 -1.29
C THR A 94 -3.91 -27.06 0.24
N GLY A 95 -4.53 -28.13 0.75
CA GLY A 95 -4.57 -28.45 2.17
C GLY A 95 -5.00 -27.28 3.08
N PRO A 96 -4.22 -26.98 4.12
CA PRO A 96 -4.55 -25.90 5.07
C PRO A 96 -4.64 -24.52 4.45
N ALA A 97 -3.78 -24.19 3.44
CA ALA A 97 -3.85 -22.91 2.74
C ALA A 97 -5.17 -22.75 1.98
N ARG A 98 -5.62 -23.81 1.30
CA ARG A 98 -6.91 -23.82 0.61
C ARG A 98 -8.08 -23.62 1.58
N ALA A 99 -8.03 -24.29 2.74
CA ALA A 99 -9.07 -24.12 3.76
C ALA A 99 -9.18 -22.67 4.28
N VAL A 100 -8.04 -21.96 4.45
CA VAL A 100 -8.05 -20.54 4.86
C VAL A 100 -8.57 -19.64 3.75
N LEU A 101 -8.21 -19.89 2.48
CA LEU A 101 -8.72 -19.14 1.34
C LEU A 101 -10.25 -19.25 1.21
N GLU A 102 -10.82 -20.44 1.44
CA GLU A 102 -12.25 -20.67 1.31
C GLU A 102 -13.07 -20.20 2.52
N LYS A 103 -12.50 -20.21 3.74
CA LYS A 103 -13.24 -19.99 4.99
C LYS A 103 -12.76 -18.78 5.78
N GLY A 104 -11.53 -18.34 5.57
CA GLY A 104 -10.91 -17.25 6.30
C GLY A 104 -11.32 -15.85 5.82
N LEU A 105 -10.71 -14.86 6.42
CA LEU A 105 -10.80 -13.47 5.99
C LEU A 105 -9.68 -13.19 4.98
N VAL A 106 -10.04 -12.67 3.82
CA VAL A 106 -9.10 -12.41 2.71
C VAL A 106 -8.82 -10.93 2.60
N LEU A 107 -7.55 -10.54 2.70
CA LEU A 107 -7.06 -9.20 2.38
C LEU A 107 -6.22 -9.28 1.11
N SER A 108 -6.70 -8.75 0.01
CA SER A 108 -5.91 -8.62 -1.23
C SER A 108 -5.28 -7.25 -1.30
N ILE A 109 -3.97 -7.20 -1.56
CA ILE A 109 -3.23 -5.94 -1.79
C ILE A 109 -2.76 -5.80 -3.25
N ALA A 110 -3.34 -6.58 -4.15
CA ALA A 110 -3.01 -6.52 -5.58
C ALA A 110 -3.82 -5.43 -6.30
N ALA A 111 -3.13 -4.63 -7.09
CA ALA A 111 -3.78 -3.63 -7.94
C ALA A 111 -4.63 -4.30 -9.03
N GLY A 112 -5.77 -3.70 -9.36
CA GLY A 112 -6.57 -4.10 -10.52
C GLY A 112 -7.39 -5.38 -10.38
N VAL A 113 -7.32 -6.14 -9.28
CA VAL A 113 -8.13 -7.35 -9.10
C VAL A 113 -9.34 -7.04 -8.22
N SER A 114 -10.54 -7.21 -8.76
CA SER A 114 -11.79 -6.86 -8.06
C SER A 114 -12.15 -7.85 -6.95
N ILE A 115 -12.92 -7.37 -5.97
CA ILE A 115 -13.49 -8.19 -4.89
C ILE A 115 -14.31 -9.34 -5.48
N ALA A 116 -15.15 -9.06 -6.49
CA ALA A 116 -15.98 -10.07 -7.13
C ALA A 116 -15.14 -11.17 -7.82
N THR A 117 -14.05 -10.77 -8.49
CA THR A 117 -13.12 -11.71 -9.13
C THR A 117 -12.47 -12.64 -8.09
N ILE A 118 -11.93 -12.06 -7.01
CA ILE A 118 -11.29 -12.83 -5.92
C ILE A 118 -12.32 -13.74 -5.26
N ALA A 119 -13.50 -13.24 -4.94
CA ALA A 119 -14.58 -14.00 -4.32
C ALA A 119 -15.00 -15.20 -5.19
N GLY A 120 -15.06 -15.02 -6.51
CA GLY A 120 -15.35 -16.08 -7.48
C GLY A 120 -14.27 -17.17 -7.51
N TRP A 121 -12.98 -16.79 -7.54
CA TRP A 121 -11.88 -17.76 -7.53
C TRP A 121 -11.80 -18.59 -6.25
N LEU A 122 -12.19 -17.99 -5.11
CA LEU A 122 -12.06 -18.60 -3.79
C LEU A 122 -13.35 -19.22 -3.28
N ASN A 123 -14.49 -18.98 -3.95
CA ASN A 123 -15.81 -19.27 -3.41
C ASN A 123 -15.99 -18.71 -1.98
N ASN A 124 -15.48 -17.51 -1.74
CA ASN A 124 -15.43 -16.84 -0.45
C ASN A 124 -15.70 -15.35 -0.60
N THR A 125 -16.76 -14.85 0.01
CA THR A 125 -17.14 -13.44 -0.04
C THR A 125 -16.54 -12.58 1.08
N ARG A 126 -15.80 -13.18 2.04
CA ARG A 126 -15.16 -12.46 3.15
C ARG A 126 -13.89 -11.77 2.70
N VAL A 127 -14.00 -10.90 1.68
CA VAL A 127 -12.88 -10.28 0.98
C VAL A 127 -12.81 -8.78 1.29
N VAL A 128 -11.63 -8.32 1.65
CA VAL A 128 -11.24 -6.92 1.74
C VAL A 128 -10.18 -6.67 0.65
N ARG A 129 -10.39 -5.64 -0.16
CA ARG A 129 -9.41 -5.15 -1.13
C ARG A 129 -8.69 -3.96 -0.53
N GLY A 130 -7.36 -4.02 -0.50
CA GLY A 130 -6.47 -2.95 -0.09
C GLY A 130 -5.61 -2.46 -1.26
N MET A 131 -5.36 -1.17 -1.28
CA MET A 131 -4.41 -0.55 -2.19
C MET A 131 -3.38 0.26 -1.39
N PRO A 132 -2.32 -0.38 -0.90
CA PRO A 132 -1.20 0.29 -0.25
C PRO A 132 -0.31 1.01 -1.28
N ASN A 133 0.64 1.80 -0.76
CA ASN A 133 1.69 2.39 -1.58
C ASN A 133 3.09 2.12 -1.01
N THR A 134 4.13 2.38 -1.79
CA THR A 134 5.52 2.05 -1.46
C THR A 134 6.08 2.73 -0.20
N PRO A 135 5.65 3.93 0.26
CA PRO A 135 6.07 4.48 1.55
C PRO A 135 5.75 3.60 2.77
N ALA A 136 4.90 2.57 2.63
CA ALA A 136 4.73 1.52 3.63
C ALA A 136 6.05 0.85 4.05
N LEU A 137 7.06 0.80 3.17
CA LEU A 137 8.40 0.29 3.47
C LEU A 137 9.12 1.04 4.60
N VAL A 138 8.73 2.28 4.83
CA VAL A 138 9.25 3.15 5.90
C VAL A 138 8.14 3.56 6.89
N SER A 139 7.06 2.78 6.96
CA SER A 139 5.90 3.01 7.84
C SER A 139 5.21 4.37 7.65
N GLN A 140 5.31 4.94 6.45
CA GLN A 140 4.68 6.20 6.04
C GLN A 140 3.71 5.97 4.86
N GLY A 141 3.16 4.77 4.76
CA GLY A 141 2.22 4.42 3.70
C GLY A 141 0.83 5.03 3.91
N VAL A 142 0.05 5.02 2.85
CA VAL A 142 -1.41 5.17 2.92
C VAL A 142 -2.06 4.03 2.15
N THR A 143 -3.09 3.44 2.73
CA THR A 143 -3.83 2.32 2.13
C THR A 143 -5.31 2.67 2.01
N GLY A 144 -5.83 2.63 0.79
CA GLY A 144 -7.28 2.59 0.60
C GLY A 144 -7.81 1.17 0.82
N LEU A 145 -8.91 1.03 1.56
CA LEU A 145 -9.61 -0.23 1.79
C LEU A 145 -11.05 -0.18 1.26
N CYS A 146 -11.47 -1.28 0.64
CA CYS A 146 -12.85 -1.55 0.29
C CYS A 146 -13.19 -3.00 0.66
N ALA A 147 -14.38 -3.26 1.18
CA ALA A 147 -14.77 -4.58 1.61
C ALA A 147 -16.05 -5.06 0.93
N HIS A 148 -16.16 -6.36 0.69
CA HIS A 148 -17.43 -6.97 0.34
C HIS A 148 -18.46 -6.75 1.45
N ALA A 149 -19.73 -6.65 1.09
CA ALA A 149 -20.82 -6.36 2.05
C ALA A 149 -20.97 -7.40 3.18
N SER A 150 -20.50 -8.63 2.96
CA SER A 150 -20.53 -9.71 3.97
C SER A 150 -19.43 -9.59 5.05
N VAL A 151 -18.48 -8.67 4.88
CA VAL A 151 -17.38 -8.46 5.85
C VAL A 151 -17.92 -7.71 7.07
N SER A 152 -17.86 -8.35 8.24
CA SER A 152 -18.37 -7.77 9.49
C SER A 152 -17.59 -6.52 9.92
N PRO A 153 -18.20 -5.64 10.75
CA PRO A 153 -17.48 -4.48 11.31
C PRO A 153 -16.20 -4.86 12.07
N GLN A 154 -16.22 -5.99 12.78
CA GLN A 154 -15.05 -6.50 13.49
C GLN A 154 -13.93 -6.88 12.50
N ALA A 155 -14.26 -7.57 11.41
CA ALA A 155 -13.28 -7.93 10.38
C ALA A 155 -12.73 -6.69 9.66
N ARG A 156 -13.56 -5.68 9.41
CA ARG A 156 -13.09 -4.38 8.89
C ARG A 156 -12.08 -3.72 9.83
N ALA A 157 -12.37 -3.66 11.14
CA ALA A 157 -11.43 -3.12 12.12
C ALA A 157 -10.11 -3.89 12.17
N GLN A 158 -10.15 -5.22 12.00
CA GLN A 158 -8.94 -6.04 11.93
C GLN A 158 -8.13 -5.77 10.65
N ALA A 159 -8.78 -5.64 9.48
CA ALA A 159 -8.12 -5.28 8.24
C ALA A 159 -7.45 -3.89 8.33
N GLU A 160 -8.17 -2.93 8.94
CA GLU A 160 -7.63 -1.60 9.20
C GLU A 160 -6.39 -1.67 10.09
N ALA A 161 -6.45 -2.40 11.20
CA ALA A 161 -5.32 -2.57 12.10
C ALA A 161 -4.11 -3.23 11.43
N LEU A 162 -4.33 -4.21 10.53
CA LEU A 162 -3.28 -4.82 9.73
C LEU A 162 -2.58 -3.78 8.86
N MET A 163 -3.34 -2.96 8.13
CA MET A 163 -2.77 -1.97 7.22
C MET A 163 -2.22 -0.73 7.93
N ALA A 164 -2.81 -0.36 9.07
CA ALA A 164 -2.34 0.74 9.92
C ALA A 164 -0.93 0.50 10.51
N SER A 165 -0.47 -0.76 10.54
CA SER A 165 0.90 -1.10 10.96
C SER A 165 2.01 -0.47 10.09
N VAL A 166 1.67 -0.04 8.87
CA VAL A 166 2.62 0.53 7.91
C VAL A 166 2.23 1.94 7.41
N GLY A 167 1.23 2.58 8.06
CA GLY A 167 0.83 3.95 7.71
C GLY A 167 -0.62 4.26 8.02
N ARG A 168 -1.23 5.13 7.22
CA ARG A 168 -2.62 5.55 7.36
C ARG A 168 -3.56 4.69 6.55
N VAL A 169 -4.83 4.62 6.97
CA VAL A 169 -5.88 3.85 6.28
C VAL A 169 -7.06 4.76 5.97
N VAL A 170 -7.62 4.58 4.78
CA VAL A 170 -8.85 5.26 4.33
C VAL A 170 -9.80 4.21 3.78
N TRP A 171 -11.03 4.16 4.28
CA TRP A 171 -12.08 3.32 3.71
C TRP A 171 -12.79 4.04 2.57
N VAL A 172 -13.09 3.32 1.51
CA VAL A 172 -14.00 3.76 0.44
C VAL A 172 -15.21 2.84 0.39
N ASP A 173 -16.39 3.43 0.24
CA ASP A 173 -17.66 2.69 0.30
C ASP A 173 -17.98 1.94 -0.99
N GLN A 174 -17.41 2.36 -2.11
CA GLN A 174 -17.67 1.78 -3.43
C GLN A 174 -16.37 1.32 -4.07
N GLU A 175 -16.33 0.06 -4.51
CA GLU A 175 -15.12 -0.51 -5.11
C GLU A 175 -14.58 0.26 -6.33
N PRO A 176 -15.40 0.85 -7.23
CA PRO A 176 -14.88 1.67 -8.33
C PRO A 176 -13.99 2.84 -7.88
N LEU A 177 -14.16 3.36 -6.64
CA LEU A 177 -13.29 4.39 -6.08
C LEU A 177 -11.85 3.91 -5.82
N MET A 178 -11.62 2.61 -5.78
CA MET A 178 -10.28 2.04 -5.67
C MET A 178 -9.38 2.36 -6.86
N ASP A 179 -9.95 2.67 -8.03
CA ASP A 179 -9.17 3.14 -9.19
C ASP A 179 -8.67 4.57 -8.97
N ALA A 180 -9.47 5.43 -8.33
CA ALA A 180 -9.03 6.76 -7.91
C ALA A 180 -7.99 6.68 -6.78
N VAL A 181 -8.14 5.77 -5.81
CA VAL A 181 -7.13 5.49 -4.78
C VAL A 181 -5.81 5.05 -5.43
N THR A 182 -5.87 4.15 -6.42
CA THR A 182 -4.69 3.69 -7.16
C THR A 182 -4.00 4.85 -7.87
N ALA A 183 -4.75 5.70 -8.56
CA ALA A 183 -4.22 6.86 -9.26
C ALA A 183 -3.58 7.87 -8.30
N LEU A 184 -4.28 8.23 -7.21
CA LEU A 184 -3.84 9.29 -6.29
C LEU A 184 -2.70 8.84 -5.37
N SER A 185 -2.85 7.68 -4.73
CA SER A 185 -1.91 7.23 -3.69
C SER A 185 -1.05 6.05 -4.09
N GLY A 186 -1.59 5.08 -4.84
CA GLY A 186 -0.83 3.93 -5.33
C GLY A 186 0.32 4.34 -6.24
N SER A 187 0.02 5.16 -7.23
CA SER A 187 0.98 5.74 -8.19
C SER A 187 1.64 7.02 -7.66
N GLY A 188 1.04 7.66 -6.66
CA GLY A 188 1.45 8.96 -6.09
C GLY A 188 2.93 9.11 -5.77
N PRO A 189 3.62 8.12 -5.18
CA PRO A 189 5.05 8.21 -4.89
C PRO A 189 5.89 8.53 -6.14
N ALA A 190 5.53 7.97 -7.29
CA ALA A 190 6.23 8.25 -8.55
C ALA A 190 6.09 9.73 -8.98
N TYR A 191 4.95 10.35 -8.72
CA TYR A 191 4.73 11.77 -9.01
C TYR A 191 5.59 12.66 -8.12
N VAL A 192 5.69 12.31 -6.83
CA VAL A 192 6.56 13.02 -5.89
C VAL A 192 8.02 12.90 -6.30
N PHE A 193 8.49 11.70 -6.69
CA PHE A 193 9.86 11.53 -7.20
C PHE A 193 10.09 12.36 -8.46
N ARG A 194 9.14 12.35 -9.41
CA ARG A 194 9.21 13.18 -10.61
C ARG A 194 9.26 14.67 -10.32
N PHE A 195 8.51 15.12 -9.30
CA PHE A 195 8.55 16.51 -8.85
C PHE A 195 9.90 16.88 -8.23
N VAL A 196 10.48 15.98 -7.41
CA VAL A 196 11.86 16.18 -6.86
C VAL A 196 12.89 16.26 -7.98
N GLU A 197 12.80 15.39 -9.00
CA GLU A 197 13.67 15.44 -10.18
C GLU A 197 13.57 16.80 -10.88
N ALA A 198 12.36 17.30 -11.11
CA ALA A 198 12.13 18.59 -11.78
C ALA A 198 12.70 19.77 -10.97
N LEU A 199 12.44 19.79 -9.65
CA LEU A 199 13.00 20.83 -8.76
C LEU A 199 14.53 20.80 -8.74
N THR A 200 15.12 19.60 -8.69
CA THR A 200 16.57 19.43 -8.69
C THR A 200 17.19 19.95 -9.98
N ALA A 201 16.64 19.53 -11.13
CA ALA A 201 17.12 19.99 -12.43
C ALA A 201 16.98 21.51 -12.62
N ALA A 202 15.87 22.09 -12.17
CA ALA A 202 15.68 23.55 -12.21
C ALA A 202 16.70 24.28 -11.30
N GLY A 203 16.98 23.76 -10.11
CA GLY A 203 18.00 24.32 -9.21
C GLY A 203 19.39 24.34 -9.84
N GLU A 204 19.77 23.27 -10.56
CA GLU A 204 21.03 23.21 -11.31
C GLU A 204 21.09 24.26 -12.42
N GLN A 205 20.00 24.47 -13.15
CA GLN A 205 19.93 25.52 -14.19
C GLN A 205 20.04 26.95 -13.60
N LEU A 206 19.63 27.12 -12.33
CA LEU A 206 19.79 28.36 -11.59
C LEU A 206 21.18 28.54 -10.96
N GLY A 207 22.11 27.59 -11.19
CA GLY A 207 23.52 27.71 -10.76
C GLY A 207 23.86 26.98 -9.45
N LEU A 208 22.94 26.25 -8.86
CA LEU A 208 23.23 25.40 -7.69
C LEU A 208 23.93 24.10 -8.14
N SER A 209 24.75 23.51 -7.27
CA SER A 209 25.26 22.18 -7.53
C SER A 209 24.14 21.13 -7.40
N HIS A 210 24.30 19.96 -8.02
CA HIS A 210 23.35 18.85 -7.90
C HIS A 210 23.06 18.51 -6.43
N ALA A 211 24.08 18.38 -5.59
CA ALA A 211 23.91 18.07 -4.17
C ALA A 211 23.11 19.14 -3.41
N GLN A 212 23.33 20.43 -3.70
CA GLN A 212 22.56 21.53 -3.11
C GLN A 212 21.10 21.48 -3.59
N SER A 213 20.88 21.34 -4.89
CA SER A 213 19.54 21.29 -5.49
C SER A 213 18.72 20.13 -4.93
N MET A 214 19.29 18.91 -4.85
CA MET A 214 18.66 17.73 -4.29
C MET A 214 18.31 17.93 -2.79
N LEU A 215 19.27 18.41 -1.98
CA LEU A 215 19.06 18.66 -0.56
C LEU A 215 17.91 19.65 -0.32
N LEU A 216 17.95 20.79 -1.03
CA LEU A 216 16.92 21.83 -0.92
C LEU A 216 15.55 21.30 -1.36
N SER A 217 15.45 20.60 -2.48
CA SER A 217 14.20 20.06 -2.99
C SER A 217 13.55 19.10 -2.00
N VAL A 218 14.31 18.10 -1.52
CA VAL A 218 13.80 17.09 -0.60
C VAL A 218 13.36 17.70 0.73
N HIS A 219 14.20 18.57 1.33
CA HIS A 219 13.89 19.14 2.65
C HIS A 219 12.80 20.21 2.59
N THR A 220 12.64 20.93 1.49
CA THR A 220 11.51 21.84 1.29
C THR A 220 10.18 21.08 1.25
N LEU A 221 10.08 20.00 0.47
CA LEU A 221 8.89 19.16 0.43
C LEU A 221 8.58 18.54 1.79
N LYS A 222 9.59 17.93 2.43
CA LYS A 222 9.43 17.32 3.75
C LYS A 222 8.95 18.33 4.79
N GLY A 223 9.54 19.52 4.83
CA GLY A 223 9.17 20.57 5.78
C GLY A 223 7.77 21.12 5.53
N ALA A 224 7.40 21.35 4.26
CA ALA A 224 6.08 21.85 3.90
C ALA A 224 4.97 20.85 4.26
N LEU A 225 5.19 19.54 4.01
CA LEU A 225 4.23 18.49 4.39
C LEU A 225 4.13 18.34 5.91
N ALA A 226 5.22 18.41 6.65
CA ALA A 226 5.21 18.38 8.11
C ALA A 226 4.44 19.59 8.70
N LEU A 227 4.61 20.78 8.10
CA LEU A 227 3.85 21.96 8.49
C LEU A 227 2.35 21.81 8.20
N LEU A 228 1.99 21.26 7.05
CA LEU A 228 0.59 20.96 6.69
C LEU A 228 -0.06 20.01 7.70
N GLU A 229 0.62 18.90 8.03
CA GLU A 229 0.11 17.91 8.99
C GLU A 229 -0.03 18.51 10.41
N SER A 230 0.96 19.29 10.86
CA SER A 230 0.97 19.82 12.24
C SER A 230 0.01 20.97 12.45
N SER A 231 -0.23 21.80 11.43
CA SER A 231 -1.12 22.97 11.55
C SER A 231 -2.60 22.61 11.45
N GLY A 232 -2.96 21.56 10.71
CA GLY A 232 -4.33 21.22 10.34
C GLY A 232 -5.02 22.27 9.45
N GLU A 233 -4.28 23.26 8.96
CA GLU A 233 -4.82 24.30 8.06
C GLU A 233 -4.94 23.81 6.62
N PRO A 234 -5.92 24.29 5.86
CA PRO A 234 -6.04 23.98 4.44
C PRO A 234 -4.76 24.39 3.65
N PRO A 235 -4.34 23.59 2.65
CA PRO A 235 -3.15 23.91 1.83
C PRO A 235 -3.18 25.32 1.22
N ALA A 236 -4.35 25.82 0.81
CA ALA A 236 -4.52 27.15 0.25
C ALA A 236 -4.13 28.24 1.24
N VAL A 237 -4.54 28.10 2.50
CA VAL A 237 -4.22 29.06 3.56
C VAL A 237 -2.72 29.09 3.85
N LEU A 238 -2.07 27.93 3.92
CA LEU A 238 -0.63 27.86 4.13
C LEU A 238 0.14 28.47 2.93
N ARG A 239 -0.32 28.22 1.70
CA ARG A 239 0.24 28.83 0.49
C ARG A 239 0.16 30.37 0.54
N GLU A 240 -0.99 30.92 0.95
CA GLU A 240 -1.17 32.37 1.07
C GLU A 240 -0.22 32.98 2.11
N LYS A 241 -0.03 32.31 3.27
CA LYS A 241 0.87 32.78 4.34
C LYS A 241 2.34 32.92 3.89
N VAL A 242 2.77 32.13 2.90
CA VAL A 242 4.13 32.19 2.35
C VAL A 242 4.21 32.97 1.03
N THR A 243 3.12 33.68 0.63
CA THR A 243 3.03 34.42 -0.63
C THR A 243 2.86 35.91 -0.36
N SER A 244 3.96 36.66 -0.31
CA SER A 244 3.92 38.12 -0.21
C SER A 244 3.59 38.73 -1.57
N LYS A 245 2.86 39.88 -1.54
CA LYS A 245 2.52 40.64 -2.77
C LYS A 245 3.78 41.12 -3.49
N GLY A 246 3.90 40.74 -4.77
CA GLY A 246 5.06 41.08 -5.58
C GLY A 246 6.35 40.31 -5.25
N GLY A 247 6.28 39.31 -4.35
CA GLY A 247 7.44 38.50 -3.98
C GLY A 247 7.73 37.36 -4.98
N THR A 248 8.83 36.66 -4.74
CA THR A 248 9.30 35.55 -5.59
C THR A 248 8.29 34.39 -5.64
N THR A 249 7.62 34.10 -4.52
CA THR A 249 6.57 33.07 -4.45
C THR A 249 5.38 33.45 -5.34
N ALA A 250 4.94 34.71 -5.31
CA ALA A 250 3.84 35.17 -6.15
C ALA A 250 4.19 35.07 -7.65
N ALA A 251 5.41 35.40 -8.04
CA ALA A 251 5.88 35.27 -9.42
C ALA A 251 5.92 33.80 -9.88
N ALA A 252 6.42 32.91 -9.03
CA ALA A 252 6.47 31.47 -9.32
C ALA A 252 5.07 30.86 -9.46
N LEU A 253 4.14 31.17 -8.54
CA LEU A 253 2.76 30.68 -8.61
C LEU A 253 2.04 31.18 -9.86
N ALA A 254 2.21 32.48 -10.23
CA ALA A 254 1.65 33.02 -11.46
C ALA A 254 2.18 32.32 -12.73
N SER A 255 3.42 31.83 -12.72
CA SER A 255 3.95 31.00 -13.81
C SER A 255 3.28 29.63 -13.85
N LEU A 256 3.16 28.93 -12.70
CA LEU A 256 2.49 27.63 -12.61
C LEU A 256 1.03 27.71 -13.04
N ASP A 257 0.32 28.77 -12.65
CA ASP A 257 -1.08 28.99 -13.02
C ASP A 257 -1.24 29.24 -14.53
N ARG A 258 -0.35 30.02 -15.14
CA ARG A 258 -0.33 30.27 -16.60
C ARG A 258 -0.07 28.98 -17.38
N ASP A 259 0.75 28.08 -16.86
CA ASP A 259 1.09 26.80 -17.45
C ASP A 259 0.11 25.68 -17.06
N GLU A 260 -1.08 26.05 -16.54
CA GLU A 260 -2.18 25.15 -16.21
C GLU A 260 -1.80 23.96 -15.29
N PHE A 261 -0.97 24.22 -14.26
CA PHE A 261 -0.46 23.16 -13.37
C PHE A 261 -1.55 22.27 -12.79
N MET A 262 -2.70 22.83 -12.36
CA MET A 262 -3.80 22.05 -11.79
C MET A 262 -4.41 21.09 -12.82
N GLN A 263 -4.61 21.57 -14.03
CA GLN A 263 -5.16 20.77 -15.15
C GLN A 263 -4.18 19.67 -15.60
N MET A 264 -2.87 19.94 -15.53
CA MET A 264 -1.84 18.95 -15.82
C MET A 264 -1.89 17.80 -14.83
N ILE A 265 -2.04 18.08 -13.54
CA ILE A 265 -2.19 17.05 -12.49
C ILE A 265 -3.50 16.27 -12.68
N GLU A 266 -4.61 16.95 -12.95
CA GLU A 266 -5.91 16.30 -13.21
C GLU A 266 -5.82 15.32 -14.38
N LYS A 267 -5.24 15.73 -15.51
CA LYS A 267 -5.03 14.88 -16.70
C LYS A 267 -4.18 13.65 -16.35
N ALA A 268 -3.10 13.81 -15.58
CA ALA A 268 -2.23 12.70 -15.19
C ALA A 268 -2.97 11.68 -14.28
N LEU A 269 -3.71 12.16 -13.28
CA LEU A 269 -4.48 11.30 -12.40
C LEU A 269 -5.63 10.59 -13.13
N THR A 270 -6.28 11.28 -14.06
CA THR A 270 -7.33 10.69 -14.93
C THR A 270 -6.76 9.53 -15.75
N ALA A 271 -5.62 9.74 -16.41
CA ALA A 271 -4.95 8.68 -17.17
C ALA A 271 -4.59 7.45 -16.30
N ALA A 272 -4.09 7.69 -15.08
CA ALA A 272 -3.75 6.61 -14.16
C ALA A 272 -4.99 5.85 -13.66
N ARG A 273 -6.09 6.56 -13.34
CA ARG A 273 -7.39 5.97 -12.98
C ARG A 273 -7.94 5.10 -14.10
N ASP A 274 -7.94 5.62 -15.31
CA ASP A 274 -8.51 4.93 -16.49
C ASP A 274 -7.69 3.66 -16.78
N ARG A 275 -6.36 3.72 -16.66
CA ARG A 275 -5.51 2.53 -16.79
C ARG A 275 -5.76 1.50 -15.69
N SER A 276 -6.01 1.93 -14.46
CA SER A 276 -6.39 1.04 -13.35
C SER A 276 -7.70 0.31 -13.65
N ALA A 277 -8.70 1.03 -14.16
CA ALA A 277 -9.99 0.46 -14.56
C ALA A 277 -9.86 -0.53 -15.73
N GLU A 278 -8.98 -0.27 -16.70
CA GLU A 278 -8.67 -1.21 -17.80
C GLU A 278 -8.03 -2.50 -17.25
N MET A 279 -7.02 -2.39 -16.40
CA MET A 279 -6.37 -3.55 -15.77
C MET A 279 -7.39 -4.42 -15.03
N SER A 280 -8.36 -3.81 -14.35
CA SER A 280 -9.42 -4.56 -13.65
C SER A 280 -10.30 -5.39 -14.58
N ARG A 281 -10.37 -5.05 -15.86
CA ARG A 281 -11.09 -5.85 -16.89
C ARG A 281 -10.24 -7.00 -17.42
N GLU A 282 -8.92 -6.84 -17.46
CA GLU A 282 -7.97 -7.85 -17.93
C GLU A 282 -7.90 -9.07 -16.99
N PHE A 283 -8.21 -8.89 -15.68
CA PHE A 283 -8.15 -9.94 -14.65
C PHE A 283 -9.49 -10.62 -14.35
N ARG A 284 -10.52 -10.39 -15.15
CA ARG A 284 -11.84 -11.04 -14.97
C ARG A 284 -11.87 -12.49 -15.42
#